data_e71e7f62e860ce236e9c0c2cf95732f0
#
_entry.id   e71e7f62e860ce236e9c0c2cf95732f0
#
_cell.length_a   1.000
_cell.length_b   1.000
_cell.length_c   1.000
_cell.angle_alpha   90.00
_cell.angle_beta   90.00
_cell.angle_gamma   90.00
#
_symmetry.space_group_name_H-M   'P 1'
#
loop_
_entity.id
_entity.type
_entity.pdbx_description
1 polymer ?
#
loop_
_entity_poly.entity_id
_entity_poly.type
_entity_poly.pdbx_seq_one_letter_code
_entity_poly.pdbx_strand_id
1 'polypeptide(L)'
;MQISITRLEKKLSQILPLAEAYQRSYNKLSEQYKSPEEMALYSRGYFLKKLWKMAQDSESAVAVLNIDGVPRGFVRYSAIPEYYTKPTDGQTRDLEKGMLDGWEFAWYRKVNFERDVQLTNKTLIVNQIYLDPHFQRHGLGTHLLQKTIPELKKLGYHDLIIEYNAHNKNAEKFYRGIGFRPFAKTQDFDHIIKKDGRTVFCISDVAIAHTTIDNALNSMRDKKLNNTFIMVQKRNGRAY
;
A
#
# COMPACT_ATOMS: atom_id res chain seq x y z
N MET A 1 18.03 10.97 14.98
CA MET A 1 16.88 10.29 14.37
C MET A 1 17.02 8.79 14.60
N GLN A 2 16.10 8.22 15.35
CA GLN A 2 16.01 6.78 15.59
C GLN A 2 14.93 6.19 14.68
N ILE A 3 15.28 5.15 13.91
CA ILE A 3 14.33 4.43 13.05
C ILE A 3 14.10 3.06 13.65
N SER A 4 12.82 2.68 13.83
CA SER A 4 12.44 1.34 14.25
C SER A 4 11.26 0.82 13.41
N ILE A 5 11.14 -0.50 13.34
CA ILE A 5 10.01 -1.16 12.66
C ILE A 5 9.35 -2.07 13.68
N THR A 6 8.04 -1.92 13.83
CA THR A 6 7.21 -2.67 14.77
C THR A 6 6.02 -3.27 14.05
N ARG A 7 5.34 -4.23 14.68
CA ARG A 7 4.04 -4.72 14.20
C ARG A 7 2.96 -3.67 14.48
N LEU A 8 1.95 -3.59 13.62
CA LEU A 8 0.74 -2.82 13.90
C LEU A 8 -0.02 -3.46 15.06
N GLU A 9 -0.27 -2.68 16.09
CA GLU A 9 -1.04 -3.07 17.26
C GLU A 9 -2.33 -2.27 17.37
N LYS A 10 -3.35 -2.86 18.00
CA LYS A 10 -4.63 -2.20 18.27
C LYS A 10 -4.50 -1.18 19.41
N LYS A 11 -3.60 -0.20 19.24
CA LYS A 11 -3.35 0.87 20.22
C LYS A 11 -3.59 2.23 19.57
N LEU A 12 -4.39 3.07 20.21
CA LEU A 12 -4.75 4.38 19.67
C LEU A 12 -3.51 5.28 19.48
N SER A 13 -2.53 5.18 20.38
CA SER A 13 -1.25 5.89 20.28
C SER A 13 -0.42 5.55 19.02
N GLN A 14 -0.62 4.37 18.45
CA GLN A 14 0.02 3.97 17.19
C GLN A 14 -0.88 4.26 15.99
N ILE A 15 -2.17 3.96 16.09
CA ILE A 15 -3.11 4.03 14.98
C ILE A 15 -3.43 5.47 14.59
N LEU A 16 -3.56 6.39 15.56
CA LEU A 16 -3.94 7.77 15.30
C LEU A 16 -2.91 8.54 14.45
N PRO A 17 -1.62 8.61 14.82
CA PRO A 17 -0.62 9.28 13.98
C PRO A 17 -0.42 8.58 12.64
N LEU A 18 -0.60 7.25 12.59
CA LEU A 18 -0.49 6.49 11.34
C LEU A 18 -1.66 6.78 10.40
N ALA A 19 -2.88 6.95 10.92
CA ALA A 19 -4.05 7.34 10.12
C ALA A 19 -3.89 8.73 9.51
N GLU A 20 -3.33 9.66 10.26
CA GLU A 20 -3.02 11.01 9.76
C GLU A 20 -1.95 10.99 8.66
N ALA A 21 -0.88 10.21 8.86
CA ALA A 21 0.16 10.03 7.85
C ALA A 21 -0.40 9.37 6.58
N TYR A 22 -1.28 8.37 6.74
CA TYR A 22 -1.94 7.68 5.64
C TYR A 22 -2.85 8.63 4.87
N GLN A 23 -3.70 9.40 5.56
CA GLN A 23 -4.57 10.39 4.94
C GLN A 23 -3.77 11.43 4.14
N ARG A 24 -2.71 12.00 4.72
CA ARG A 24 -1.85 12.97 4.01
C ARG A 24 -1.22 12.38 2.75
N SER A 25 -0.72 11.14 2.85
CA SER A 25 -0.13 10.45 1.71
C SER A 25 -1.17 10.14 0.63
N TYR A 26 -2.36 9.70 1.04
CA TYR A 26 -3.47 9.40 0.14
C TYR A 26 -3.96 10.66 -0.57
N ASN A 27 -4.20 11.75 0.16
CA ASN A 27 -4.66 13.02 -0.41
C ASN A 27 -3.67 13.55 -1.45
N LYS A 28 -2.39 13.62 -1.10
CA LYS A 28 -1.34 14.06 -2.02
C LYS A 28 -1.27 13.24 -3.32
N LEU A 29 -1.54 11.94 -3.24
CA LEU A 29 -1.61 11.07 -4.40
C LEU A 29 -2.89 11.29 -5.19
N SER A 30 -4.02 11.39 -4.48
CA SER A 30 -5.36 11.43 -5.06
C SER A 30 -5.69 12.76 -5.73
N GLU A 31 -5.11 13.88 -5.26
CA GLU A 31 -5.25 15.21 -5.88
C GLU A 31 -4.99 15.21 -7.40
N GLN A 32 -4.20 14.26 -7.90
CA GLN A 32 -3.87 14.14 -9.31
C GLN A 32 -4.89 13.33 -10.14
N TYR A 33 -5.78 12.55 -9.50
CA TYR A 33 -6.60 11.54 -10.19
C TYR A 33 -8.06 11.53 -9.74
N LYS A 34 -8.41 12.18 -8.64
CA LYS A 34 -9.74 12.10 -8.02
C LYS A 34 -10.41 13.47 -7.92
N SER A 35 -11.73 13.49 -8.06
CA SER A 35 -12.50 14.70 -7.81
C SER A 35 -12.54 15.07 -6.32
N PRO A 36 -12.82 16.33 -5.96
CA PRO A 36 -13.00 16.73 -4.57
C PRO A 36 -14.08 15.93 -3.84
N GLU A 37 -15.15 15.54 -4.52
CA GLU A 37 -16.21 14.70 -3.96
C GLU A 37 -15.72 13.30 -3.62
N GLU A 38 -14.93 12.69 -4.51
CA GLU A 38 -14.31 11.38 -4.23
C GLU A 38 -13.33 11.47 -3.06
N MET A 39 -12.55 12.55 -3.00
CA MET A 39 -11.59 12.76 -1.90
C MET A 39 -12.28 12.93 -0.54
N ALA A 40 -13.46 13.58 -0.51
CA ALA A 40 -14.24 13.76 0.71
C ALA A 40 -14.70 12.44 1.35
N LEU A 41 -14.77 11.34 0.58
CA LEU A 41 -15.10 10.00 1.10
C LEU A 41 -14.00 9.44 2.01
N TYR A 42 -12.77 9.87 1.81
CA TYR A 42 -11.59 9.34 2.51
C TYR A 42 -11.18 10.28 3.66
N SER A 43 -12.12 10.43 4.62
CA SER A 43 -11.89 11.22 5.83
C SER A 43 -10.86 10.55 6.77
N ARG A 44 -10.39 11.30 7.78
CA ARG A 44 -9.55 10.74 8.86
C ARG A 44 -10.23 9.54 9.54
N GLY A 45 -11.54 9.59 9.74
CA GLY A 45 -12.33 8.50 10.32
C GLY A 45 -12.27 7.23 9.49
N TYR A 46 -12.30 7.33 8.16
CA TYR A 46 -12.09 6.22 7.26
C TYR A 46 -10.74 5.52 7.51
N PHE A 47 -9.65 6.28 7.55
CA PHE A 47 -8.31 5.70 7.75
C PHE A 47 -8.12 5.12 9.13
N LEU A 48 -8.71 5.72 10.17
CA LEU A 48 -8.75 5.15 11.52
C LEU A 48 -9.42 3.78 11.54
N LYS A 49 -10.63 3.67 10.99
CA LYS A 49 -11.37 2.40 10.91
C LYS A 49 -10.60 1.35 10.11
N LYS A 50 -10.02 1.75 8.99
CA LYS A 50 -9.23 0.86 8.13
C LYS A 50 -8.01 0.29 8.86
N LEU A 51 -7.22 1.13 9.54
CA LEU A 51 -6.05 0.67 10.30
C LEU A 51 -6.45 -0.18 11.51
N TRP A 52 -7.57 0.17 12.15
CA TRP A 52 -8.10 -0.62 13.26
C TRP A 52 -8.50 -2.02 12.81
N LYS A 53 -9.17 -2.14 11.65
CA LYS A 53 -9.50 -3.43 11.03
C LYS A 53 -8.23 -4.20 10.66
N MET A 54 -7.23 -3.54 10.07
CA MET A 54 -5.94 -4.18 9.74
C MET A 54 -5.21 -4.71 10.98
N ALA A 55 -5.28 -4.01 12.12
CA ALA A 55 -4.68 -4.45 13.37
C ALA A 55 -5.37 -5.69 13.99
N GLN A 56 -6.59 -6.01 13.55
CA GLN A 56 -7.36 -7.18 13.97
C GLN A 56 -7.26 -8.34 12.98
N ASP A 57 -6.82 -8.07 11.77
CA ASP A 57 -6.76 -9.05 10.69
C ASP A 57 -5.58 -10.00 10.91
N SER A 58 -5.91 -11.28 11.19
CA SER A 58 -4.93 -12.34 11.38
C SER A 58 -4.31 -12.85 10.08
N GLU A 59 -4.94 -12.57 8.94
CA GLU A 59 -4.49 -13.02 7.61
C GLU A 59 -3.54 -12.04 6.94
N SER A 60 -3.31 -10.88 7.55
CA SER A 60 -2.37 -9.90 7.06
C SER A 60 -1.28 -9.54 8.07
N ALA A 61 -0.08 -9.28 7.57
CA ALA A 61 1.02 -8.75 8.34
C ALA A 61 1.20 -7.26 8.04
N VAL A 62 1.20 -6.42 9.07
CA VAL A 62 1.45 -4.98 8.91
C VAL A 62 2.67 -4.58 9.72
N ALA A 63 3.69 -4.09 9.01
CA ALA A 63 4.91 -3.54 9.62
C ALA A 63 4.85 -2.02 9.59
N VAL A 64 5.05 -1.40 10.75
CA VAL A 64 4.98 0.05 10.96
C VAL A 64 6.36 0.63 11.10
N LEU A 65 6.67 1.63 10.28
CA LEU A 65 7.89 2.42 10.37
C LEU A 65 7.69 3.55 11.39
N ASN A 66 8.51 3.56 12.43
CA ASN A 66 8.54 4.63 13.41
C ASN A 66 9.82 5.47 13.23
N ILE A 67 9.69 6.77 13.38
CA ILE A 67 10.78 7.73 13.40
C ILE A 67 10.69 8.51 14.71
N ASP A 68 11.74 8.43 15.52
CA ASP A 68 11.80 9.01 16.88
C ASP A 68 10.58 8.60 17.73
N GLY A 69 10.19 7.32 17.62
CA GLY A 69 9.06 6.74 18.34
C GLY A 69 7.66 7.03 17.74
N VAL A 70 7.57 7.86 16.71
CA VAL A 70 6.30 8.25 16.08
C VAL A 70 6.06 7.44 14.81
N PRO A 71 4.89 6.77 14.64
CA PRO A 71 4.51 6.07 13.41
C PRO A 71 4.43 7.02 12.22
N ARG A 72 5.18 6.75 11.16
CA ARG A 72 5.30 7.59 9.96
C ARG A 72 5.02 6.87 8.65
N GLY A 73 4.77 5.58 8.71
CA GLY A 73 4.45 4.80 7.54
C GLY A 73 4.23 3.33 7.87
N PHE A 74 3.81 2.56 6.88
CA PHE A 74 3.62 1.12 7.04
C PHE A 74 3.68 0.40 5.71
N VAL A 75 3.89 -0.92 5.78
CA VAL A 75 3.66 -1.87 4.69
C VAL A 75 2.73 -2.97 5.17
N ARG A 76 1.78 -3.36 4.34
CA ARG A 76 0.86 -4.48 4.58
C ARG A 76 1.10 -5.58 3.56
N TYR A 77 1.18 -6.81 4.06
CA TYR A 77 1.25 -8.05 3.28
C TYR A 77 0.06 -8.93 3.60
N SER A 78 -0.48 -9.64 2.62
CA SER A 78 -1.45 -10.72 2.83
C SER A 78 -1.25 -11.83 1.81
N ALA A 79 -1.95 -12.95 2.01
CA ALA A 79 -2.08 -13.96 0.98
C ALA A 79 -2.67 -13.37 -0.31
N ILE A 80 -2.28 -13.94 -1.45
CA ILE A 80 -2.86 -13.51 -2.74
C ILE A 80 -4.33 -13.92 -2.81
N PRO A 81 -5.21 -13.04 -3.28
CA PRO A 81 -6.59 -13.40 -3.58
C PRO A 81 -6.70 -14.51 -4.62
N GLU A 82 -7.72 -15.36 -4.49
CA GLU A 82 -7.92 -16.51 -5.38
C GLU A 82 -7.99 -16.16 -6.86
N TYR A 83 -8.50 -14.97 -7.21
CA TYR A 83 -8.59 -14.52 -8.60
C TYR A 83 -7.24 -14.35 -9.30
N TYR A 84 -6.13 -14.29 -8.55
CA TYR A 84 -4.79 -14.29 -9.12
C TYR A 84 -4.30 -15.70 -9.46
N THR A 85 -4.76 -16.72 -8.74
CA THR A 85 -4.35 -18.11 -8.95
C THR A 85 -5.25 -18.86 -9.92
N LYS A 86 -6.47 -18.34 -10.14
CA LYS A 86 -7.46 -18.89 -11.08
C LYS A 86 -7.93 -17.77 -12.01
N PRO A 87 -7.08 -17.29 -12.92
CA PRO A 87 -7.43 -16.19 -13.80
C PRO A 87 -8.55 -16.59 -14.75
N THR A 88 -9.63 -15.82 -14.72
CA THR A 88 -10.66 -15.80 -15.76
C THR A 88 -10.49 -14.49 -16.50
N ASP A 89 -9.76 -14.53 -17.60
CA ASP A 89 -9.39 -13.35 -18.34
C ASP A 89 -10.63 -12.59 -18.84
N GLY A 90 -10.63 -11.28 -18.66
CA GLY A 90 -11.72 -10.39 -19.07
C GLY A 90 -13.01 -10.43 -18.25
N GLN A 91 -13.13 -11.27 -17.22
CA GLN A 91 -14.33 -11.30 -16.37
C GLN A 91 -14.26 -10.21 -15.27
N THR A 92 -15.38 -9.49 -15.12
CA THR A 92 -15.57 -8.59 -13.99
C THR A 92 -15.94 -9.40 -12.74
N ARG A 93 -15.28 -9.13 -11.63
CA ARG A 93 -15.56 -9.78 -10.33
C ARG A 93 -15.91 -8.77 -9.27
N ASP A 94 -16.89 -9.13 -8.46
CA ASP A 94 -17.19 -8.42 -7.22
C ASP A 94 -16.05 -8.66 -6.23
N LEU A 95 -15.39 -7.60 -5.78
CA LEU A 95 -14.33 -7.69 -4.78
C LEU A 95 -14.86 -7.41 -3.38
N GLU A 96 -15.67 -6.37 -3.24
CA GLU A 96 -16.20 -5.98 -1.93
C GLU A 96 -17.55 -5.26 -2.12
N LYS A 97 -18.51 -5.58 -1.24
CA LYS A 97 -19.76 -4.82 -1.09
C LYS A 97 -19.96 -4.54 0.39
N GLY A 98 -20.51 -3.38 0.71
CA GLY A 98 -20.78 -3.06 2.12
C GLY A 98 -21.28 -1.66 2.36
N MET A 99 -21.29 -1.31 3.65
CA MET A 99 -21.66 0.02 4.15
C MET A 99 -20.45 0.65 4.83
N LEU A 100 -20.09 1.86 4.43
CA LEU A 100 -19.03 2.64 5.07
C LEU A 100 -19.55 4.04 5.39
N ASP A 101 -19.57 4.39 6.67
CA ASP A 101 -20.06 5.68 7.18
C ASP A 101 -21.45 6.08 6.64
N GLY A 102 -22.31 5.06 6.43
CA GLY A 102 -23.65 5.22 5.91
C GLY A 102 -23.75 5.33 4.39
N TRP A 103 -22.68 4.99 3.70
CA TRP A 103 -22.63 4.91 2.25
C TRP A 103 -22.64 3.45 1.84
N GLU A 104 -23.47 3.11 0.88
CA GLU A 104 -23.40 1.82 0.20
C GLU A 104 -22.32 1.87 -0.87
N PHE A 105 -21.46 0.86 -0.91
CA PHE A 105 -20.43 0.74 -1.93
C PHE A 105 -20.38 -0.66 -2.53
N ALA A 106 -19.95 -0.73 -3.79
CA ALA A 106 -19.61 -1.98 -4.46
C ALA A 106 -18.34 -1.77 -5.26
N TRP A 107 -17.41 -2.71 -5.14
CA TRP A 107 -16.13 -2.67 -5.83
C TRP A 107 -16.01 -3.86 -6.78
N TYR A 108 -15.75 -3.57 -8.05
CA TYR A 108 -15.63 -4.55 -9.11
C TYR A 108 -14.25 -4.45 -9.74
N ARG A 109 -13.72 -5.57 -10.24
CA ARG A 109 -12.43 -5.60 -10.91
C ARG A 109 -12.48 -6.42 -12.19
N LYS A 110 -11.91 -5.87 -13.26
CA LYS A 110 -11.63 -6.56 -14.51
C LYS A 110 -10.12 -6.74 -14.66
N VAL A 111 -9.65 -7.98 -14.74
CA VAL A 111 -8.21 -8.30 -14.83
C VAL A 111 -7.84 -8.68 -16.26
N ASN A 112 -6.75 -8.10 -16.78
CA ASN A 112 -6.13 -8.45 -18.04
C ASN A 112 -4.68 -8.85 -17.80
N PHE A 113 -4.31 -10.09 -18.08
CA PHE A 113 -2.95 -10.59 -17.93
C PHE A 113 -2.14 -10.30 -19.19
N GLU A 114 -0.97 -9.66 -19.03
CA GLU A 114 -0.05 -9.33 -20.14
C GLU A 114 1.07 -10.38 -20.27
N ARG A 115 1.29 -11.17 -19.23
CA ARG A 115 2.31 -12.23 -19.17
C ARG A 115 1.81 -13.38 -18.31
N ASP A 116 2.26 -14.58 -18.64
CA ASP A 116 2.05 -15.74 -17.80
C ASP A 116 3.04 -15.71 -16.62
N VAL A 117 2.51 -15.57 -15.42
CA VAL A 117 3.27 -15.65 -14.17
C VAL A 117 2.60 -16.68 -13.28
N GLN A 118 3.29 -17.77 -12.98
CA GLN A 118 2.77 -18.79 -12.07
C GLN A 118 2.80 -18.27 -10.65
N LEU A 119 1.65 -17.93 -10.10
CA LEU A 119 1.48 -17.54 -8.72
C LEU A 119 1.06 -18.77 -7.90
N THR A 120 1.65 -18.92 -6.73
CA THR A 120 1.44 -20.08 -5.85
C THR A 120 0.97 -19.61 -4.47
N ASN A 121 0.63 -20.54 -3.59
CA ASN A 121 0.36 -20.25 -2.17
C ASN A 121 1.58 -19.72 -1.40
N LYS A 122 2.76 -19.70 -2.05
CA LYS A 122 3.98 -19.05 -1.52
C LYS A 122 4.20 -17.64 -2.05
N THR A 123 3.21 -17.08 -2.71
CA THR A 123 3.19 -15.69 -3.16
C THR A 123 2.41 -14.82 -2.17
N LEU A 124 2.96 -13.67 -1.82
CA LEU A 124 2.25 -12.64 -1.06
C LEU A 124 1.96 -11.41 -1.93
N ILE A 125 0.87 -10.75 -1.61
CA ILE A 125 0.61 -9.42 -2.14
C ILE A 125 1.08 -8.36 -1.14
N VAL A 126 1.84 -7.38 -1.64
CA VAL A 126 2.09 -6.12 -0.94
C VAL A 126 0.88 -5.23 -1.20
N ASN A 127 -0.14 -5.33 -0.34
CA ASN A 127 -1.39 -4.60 -0.54
C ASN A 127 -1.23 -3.09 -0.49
N GLN A 128 -0.35 -2.63 0.41
CA GLN A 128 -0.20 -1.21 0.67
C GLN A 128 1.20 -0.92 1.19
N ILE A 129 1.78 0.17 0.72
CA ILE A 129 2.94 0.81 1.31
C ILE A 129 2.68 2.30 1.36
N TYR A 130 2.72 2.87 2.55
CA TYR A 130 2.49 4.29 2.78
C TYR A 130 3.55 4.88 3.68
N LEU A 131 3.99 6.07 3.31
CA LEU A 131 4.88 6.91 4.11
C LEU A 131 4.30 8.31 4.20
N ASP A 132 4.39 8.93 5.37
CA ASP A 132 4.08 10.34 5.53
C ASP A 132 4.85 11.15 4.46
N PRO A 133 4.18 12.04 3.70
CA PRO A 133 4.80 12.79 2.60
C PRO A 133 6.07 13.54 2.99
N HIS A 134 6.19 13.99 4.25
CA HIS A 134 7.38 14.66 4.76
C HIS A 134 8.62 13.76 4.85
N PHE A 135 8.40 12.43 4.84
CA PHE A 135 9.44 11.42 4.96
C PHE A 135 9.66 10.62 3.67
N GLN A 136 8.98 10.99 2.57
CA GLN A 136 9.18 10.35 1.28
C GLN A 136 10.50 10.79 0.62
N ARG A 137 11.01 9.98 -0.33
CA ARG A 137 12.22 10.23 -1.11
C ARG A 137 13.54 10.21 -0.33
N HIS A 138 13.52 9.72 0.91
CA HIS A 138 14.71 9.56 1.76
C HIS A 138 15.18 8.10 1.87
N GLY A 139 14.71 7.21 1.00
CA GLY A 139 15.05 5.77 1.03
C GLY A 139 14.26 4.95 2.07
N LEU A 140 13.39 5.60 2.87
CA LEU A 140 12.67 4.94 3.96
C LEU A 140 11.72 3.82 3.51
N GLY A 141 11.08 3.96 2.33
CA GLY A 141 10.26 2.88 1.76
C GLY A 141 11.11 1.65 1.41
N THR A 142 12.27 1.85 0.81
CA THR A 142 13.23 0.78 0.56
C THR A 142 13.74 0.17 1.86
N HIS A 143 14.07 0.99 2.85
CA HIS A 143 14.52 0.52 4.16
C HIS A 143 13.46 -0.35 4.87
N LEU A 144 12.18 0.07 4.82
CA LEU A 144 11.08 -0.71 5.37
C LEU A 144 10.99 -2.09 4.72
N LEU A 145 11.08 -2.16 3.38
CA LEU A 145 11.06 -3.42 2.64
C LEU A 145 12.33 -4.27 2.89
N GLN A 146 13.52 -3.66 2.97
CA GLN A 146 14.77 -4.36 3.32
C GLN A 146 14.69 -5.05 4.67
N LYS A 147 13.91 -4.51 5.61
CA LYS A 147 13.75 -5.09 6.95
C LYS A 147 12.64 -6.14 7.03
N THR A 148 11.61 -6.02 6.20
CA THR A 148 10.43 -6.90 6.28
C THR A 148 10.51 -8.10 5.32
N ILE A 149 11.03 -7.93 4.11
CA ILE A 149 11.10 -9.01 3.11
C ILE A 149 11.95 -10.21 3.57
N PRO A 150 13.09 -10.06 4.27
CA PRO A 150 13.84 -11.20 4.79
C PRO A 150 13.03 -12.09 5.74
N GLU A 151 12.12 -11.49 6.53
CA GLU A 151 11.27 -12.26 7.45
C GLU A 151 10.22 -13.07 6.67
N LEU A 152 9.68 -12.52 5.58
CA LEU A 152 8.77 -13.26 4.69
C LEU A 152 9.47 -14.47 4.05
N LYS A 153 10.74 -14.30 3.65
CA LYS A 153 11.56 -15.42 3.12
C LYS A 153 11.75 -16.52 4.16
N LYS A 154 12.02 -16.18 5.43
CA LYS A 154 12.13 -17.16 6.53
C LYS A 154 10.83 -17.93 6.77
N LEU A 155 9.69 -17.30 6.50
CA LEU A 155 8.36 -17.93 6.58
C LEU A 155 8.04 -18.81 5.36
N GLY A 156 8.97 -18.95 4.39
CA GLY A 156 8.83 -19.83 3.23
C GLY A 156 8.11 -19.21 2.03
N TYR A 157 7.90 -17.89 2.02
CA TYR A 157 7.41 -17.20 0.84
C TYR A 157 8.53 -16.99 -0.17
N HIS A 158 8.18 -17.03 -1.48
CA HIS A 158 9.13 -16.93 -2.58
C HIS A 158 8.89 -15.74 -3.48
N ASP A 159 7.63 -15.35 -3.63
CA ASP A 159 7.19 -14.35 -4.60
C ASP A 159 6.40 -13.23 -3.95
N LEU A 160 6.52 -12.06 -4.55
CA LEU A 160 5.76 -10.88 -4.18
C LEU A 160 5.05 -10.31 -5.42
N ILE A 161 3.79 -9.96 -5.26
CA ILE A 161 3.08 -9.10 -6.19
C ILE A 161 2.74 -7.77 -5.51
N ILE A 162 2.55 -6.74 -6.32
CA ILE A 162 2.12 -5.42 -5.86
C ILE A 162 1.14 -4.83 -6.85
N GLU A 163 0.17 -4.11 -6.32
CA GLU A 163 -0.76 -3.29 -7.08
C GLU A 163 -0.44 -1.81 -6.89
N TYR A 164 -0.51 -1.04 -7.95
CA TYR A 164 -0.38 0.41 -7.89
C TYR A 164 -1.18 1.07 -9.00
N ASN A 165 -1.65 2.30 -8.75
CA ASN A 165 -2.32 3.08 -9.78
C ASN A 165 -1.39 3.25 -10.99
N ALA A 166 -1.86 2.84 -12.19
CA ALA A 166 -1.04 2.81 -13.41
C ALA A 166 -0.53 4.21 -13.84
N HIS A 167 -1.21 5.27 -13.41
CA HIS A 167 -0.81 6.65 -13.66
C HIS A 167 0.22 7.16 -12.65
N ASN A 168 0.46 6.44 -11.53
CA ASN A 168 1.44 6.82 -10.52
C ASN A 168 2.86 6.45 -10.96
N LYS A 169 3.49 7.30 -11.78
CA LYS A 169 4.85 7.10 -12.29
C LYS A 169 5.93 7.04 -11.21
N ASN A 170 5.69 7.67 -10.06
CA ASN A 170 6.61 7.59 -8.91
C ASN A 170 6.58 6.19 -8.27
N ALA A 171 5.39 5.60 -8.10
CA ALA A 171 5.24 4.23 -7.63
C ALA A 171 5.86 3.24 -8.63
N GLU A 172 5.56 3.38 -9.92
CA GLU A 172 6.13 2.54 -10.96
C GLU A 172 7.67 2.55 -10.91
N LYS A 173 8.28 3.75 -10.88
CA LYS A 173 9.74 3.91 -10.78
C LYS A 173 10.30 3.28 -9.50
N PHE A 174 9.62 3.47 -8.37
CA PHE A 174 10.02 2.88 -7.10
C PHE A 174 10.01 1.35 -7.17
N TYR A 175 8.89 0.74 -7.62
CA TYR A 175 8.76 -0.71 -7.67
C TYR A 175 9.69 -1.35 -8.71
N ARG A 176 9.83 -0.76 -9.89
CA ARG A 176 10.84 -1.20 -10.88
C ARG A 176 12.25 -1.16 -10.30
N GLY A 177 12.56 -0.10 -9.54
CA GLY A 177 13.85 0.06 -8.88
C GLY A 177 14.17 -1.02 -7.85
N ILE A 178 13.19 -1.68 -7.27
CA ILE A 178 13.35 -2.78 -6.30
C ILE A 178 13.01 -4.15 -6.90
N GLY A 179 13.04 -4.26 -8.22
CA GLY A 179 13.00 -5.54 -8.94
C GLY A 179 11.63 -5.97 -9.45
N PHE A 180 10.54 -5.25 -9.15
CA PHE A 180 9.23 -5.61 -9.68
C PHE A 180 9.11 -5.34 -11.18
N ARG A 181 8.40 -6.21 -11.87
CA ARG A 181 8.09 -6.10 -13.31
C ARG A 181 6.58 -6.23 -13.52
N PRO A 182 5.94 -5.29 -14.23
CA PRO A 182 4.52 -5.39 -14.56
C PRO A 182 4.22 -6.68 -15.33
N PHE A 183 3.11 -7.34 -15.02
CA PHE A 183 2.66 -8.55 -15.69
C PHE A 183 1.15 -8.55 -15.97
N ALA A 184 0.38 -7.68 -15.33
CA ALA A 184 -1.04 -7.54 -15.58
C ALA A 184 -1.51 -6.10 -15.37
N LYS A 185 -2.67 -5.78 -15.92
CA LYS A 185 -3.43 -4.57 -15.67
C LYS A 185 -4.84 -4.91 -15.27
N THR A 186 -5.41 -4.10 -14.39
CA THR A 186 -6.81 -4.20 -14.01
C THR A 186 -7.49 -2.85 -14.15
N GLN A 187 -8.80 -2.90 -14.35
CA GLN A 187 -9.66 -1.74 -14.12
C GLN A 187 -10.50 -2.02 -12.89
N ASP A 188 -10.37 -1.16 -11.91
CA ASP A 188 -11.18 -1.17 -10.70
C ASP A 188 -12.32 -0.17 -10.86
N PHE A 189 -13.52 -0.64 -10.59
CA PHE A 189 -14.76 0.14 -10.68
C PHE A 189 -15.33 0.26 -9.26
N ASP A 190 -15.24 1.44 -8.66
CA ASP A 190 -15.90 1.76 -7.41
C ASP A 190 -17.25 2.38 -7.70
N HIS A 191 -18.31 1.76 -7.19
CA HIS A 191 -19.67 2.25 -7.24
C HIS A 191 -20.10 2.62 -5.82
N ILE A 192 -20.27 3.90 -5.55
CA ILE A 192 -20.60 4.40 -4.22
C ILE A 192 -21.94 5.12 -4.32
N ILE A 193 -22.95 4.60 -3.60
CA ILE A 193 -24.29 5.20 -3.51
C ILE A 193 -24.36 6.05 -2.24
N LYS A 194 -24.62 7.34 -2.40
CA LYS A 194 -24.84 8.27 -1.29
C LYS A 194 -26.23 8.06 -0.69
N LYS A 195 -26.39 8.39 0.60
CA LYS A 195 -27.68 8.36 1.29
C LYS A 195 -28.80 9.18 0.62
N ASP A 196 -28.41 10.20 -0.14
CA ASP A 196 -29.30 11.07 -0.91
C ASP A 196 -29.65 10.52 -2.30
N GLY A 197 -29.31 9.24 -2.58
CA GLY A 197 -29.53 8.58 -3.86
C GLY A 197 -28.54 8.96 -4.98
N ARG A 198 -27.60 9.88 -4.73
CA ARG A 198 -26.56 10.18 -5.70
C ARG A 198 -25.54 9.04 -5.76
N THR A 199 -25.09 8.74 -6.96
CA THR A 199 -24.09 7.72 -7.22
C THR A 199 -22.80 8.38 -7.69
N VAL A 200 -21.67 7.94 -7.13
CA VAL A 200 -20.33 8.30 -7.59
C VAL A 200 -19.69 7.05 -8.19
N PHE A 201 -19.23 7.15 -9.42
CA PHE A 201 -18.46 6.12 -10.08
C PHE A 201 -17.00 6.55 -10.13
N CYS A 202 -16.13 5.69 -9.63
CA CYS A 202 -14.69 5.89 -9.71
C CYS A 202 -14.10 4.74 -10.52
N ILE A 203 -13.31 5.06 -11.54
CA ILE A 203 -12.59 4.08 -12.33
C ILE A 203 -11.10 4.30 -12.08
N SER A 204 -10.39 3.22 -11.73
CA SER A 204 -8.95 3.27 -11.50
C SER A 204 -8.25 2.21 -12.34
N ASP A 205 -7.32 2.63 -13.17
CA ASP A 205 -6.39 1.71 -13.83
C ASP A 205 -5.29 1.31 -12.86
N VAL A 206 -5.16 0.01 -12.63
CA VAL A 206 -4.19 -0.56 -11.69
C VAL A 206 -3.21 -1.44 -12.45
N ALA A 207 -1.94 -1.17 -12.29
CA ALA A 207 -0.87 -2.05 -12.74
C ALA A 207 -0.52 -3.05 -11.65
N ILE A 208 -0.31 -4.30 -12.06
CA ILE A 208 0.11 -5.38 -11.18
C ILE A 208 1.51 -5.79 -11.60
N ALA A 209 2.42 -5.83 -10.64
CA ALA A 209 3.81 -6.20 -10.87
C ALA A 209 4.24 -7.34 -9.94
N HIS A 210 5.16 -8.16 -10.42
CA HIS A 210 5.71 -9.33 -9.76
C HIS A 210 7.22 -9.22 -9.60
N THR A 211 7.74 -9.82 -8.53
CA THR A 211 9.17 -10.10 -8.33
C THR A 211 9.34 -11.33 -7.44
N THR A 212 10.45 -12.03 -7.58
CA THR A 212 10.86 -12.99 -6.56
C THR A 212 11.45 -12.25 -5.34
N ILE A 213 11.33 -12.83 -4.15
CA ILE A 213 11.92 -12.26 -2.94
C ILE A 213 13.43 -12.06 -3.09
N ASP A 214 14.13 -13.02 -3.71
CA ASP A 214 15.57 -12.91 -3.94
C ASP A 214 15.95 -11.78 -4.88
N ASN A 215 15.20 -11.59 -5.97
CA ASN A 215 15.41 -10.47 -6.87
C ASN A 215 15.15 -9.13 -6.18
N ALA A 216 14.12 -9.03 -5.36
CA ALA A 216 13.84 -7.82 -4.57
C ALA A 216 14.99 -7.50 -3.60
N LEU A 217 15.46 -8.49 -2.85
CA LEU A 217 16.58 -8.34 -1.91
C LEU A 217 17.87 -7.92 -2.62
N ASN A 218 18.20 -8.57 -3.73
CA ASN A 218 19.38 -8.22 -4.54
C ASN A 218 19.29 -6.80 -5.11
N SER A 219 18.12 -6.41 -5.62
CA SER A 219 17.89 -5.07 -6.16
C SER A 219 17.96 -3.96 -5.10
N MET A 220 17.80 -4.30 -3.83
CA MET A 220 17.88 -3.36 -2.71
C MET A 220 19.21 -3.38 -1.96
N ARG A 221 20.10 -4.36 -2.21
CA ARG A 221 21.32 -4.62 -1.42
C ARG A 221 22.15 -3.37 -1.15
N ASP A 222 22.40 -2.58 -2.19
CA ASP A 222 23.29 -1.41 -2.10
C ASP A 222 22.54 -0.09 -1.88
N LYS A 223 21.21 -0.15 -1.72
CA LYS A 223 20.40 1.03 -1.50
C LYS A 223 20.44 1.42 -0.03
N LYS A 224 21.07 2.56 0.25
CA LYS A 224 21.17 3.14 1.59
C LYS A 224 20.13 4.23 1.81
N LEU A 225 19.83 4.51 3.07
CA LEU A 225 19.10 5.72 3.44
C LEU A 225 19.87 6.95 2.97
N ASN A 226 19.14 7.96 2.47
CA ASN A 226 19.77 9.21 2.06
C ASN A 226 20.34 9.94 3.28
N ASN A 227 21.66 10.00 3.39
CA ASN A 227 22.34 10.64 4.53
C ASN A 227 22.03 12.14 4.67
N THR A 228 21.59 12.81 3.61
CA THR A 228 21.19 14.22 3.64
C THR A 228 20.00 14.42 4.58
N PHE A 229 19.09 13.45 4.67
CA PHE A 229 17.96 13.51 5.60
C PHE A 229 18.40 13.52 7.07
N ILE A 230 19.43 12.75 7.40
CA ILE A 230 19.99 12.68 8.77
C ILE A 230 20.64 14.00 9.16
N MET A 231 21.28 14.69 8.21
CA MET A 231 22.01 15.95 8.45
C MET A 231 21.07 17.17 8.61
N VAL A 232 19.98 17.24 7.87
CA VAL A 232 19.03 18.37 7.94
C VAL A 232 18.35 18.44 9.31
N GLN A 233 18.00 17.31 9.92
CA GLN A 233 17.40 17.29 11.26
C GLN A 233 18.39 17.68 12.37
N LYS A 234 19.68 17.36 12.21
CA LYS A 234 20.73 17.81 13.15
C LYS A 234 20.97 19.32 13.12
N ARG A 235 20.75 19.99 11.97
CA ARG A 235 20.95 21.44 11.83
C ARG A 235 19.80 22.29 12.37
N ASN A 236 18.57 21.79 12.31
CA ASN A 236 17.40 22.63 12.60
C ASN A 236 16.93 22.60 14.06
N GLY A 237 17.49 21.76 14.94
CA GLY A 237 17.28 21.79 16.39
C GLY A 237 15.84 21.94 16.90
N ARG A 238 14.84 21.86 16.00
CA ARG A 238 13.42 22.01 16.33
C ARG A 238 12.75 20.65 16.24
N ALA A 239 12.37 20.14 17.39
CA ALA A 239 11.40 19.05 17.49
C ALA A 239 10.06 19.56 16.91
N TYR A 240 9.49 18.80 16.00
CA TYR A 240 8.11 18.92 15.56
C TYR A 240 7.29 17.82 16.21
#